data_febd5c32d08714cdbc6ccd5780c0bdc6
#
_entry.id   febd5c32d08714cdbc6ccd5780c0bdc6
#
_cell.length_a   1.000
_cell.length_b   1.000
_cell.length_c   1.000
_cell.angle_alpha   90.00
_cell.angle_beta   90.00
_cell.angle_gamma   90.00
#
_symmetry.space_group_name_H-M   'P 1'
#
loop_
_entity.id
_entity.type
_entity.pdbx_description
1 polymer ?
#
loop_
_entity_poly.entity_id
_entity_poly.type
_entity_poly.pdbx_seq_one_letter_code
_entity_poly.pdbx_strand_id
1 'polypeptide(L)'
;MTQEEAETISGFKFPLGWSFIPVHRRGEVAGFFCTQGAEIHCFRIPSFDGHWLTRQDLERRTRPIFEEYGFLLTKVGMQNLQGHSFVKRLGFHAIGQDDHTIFYKAERLNHARL
;
A
#
# COMPACT_ATOMS: atom_id res chain seq x y z
N MET A 1 -13.67 4.80 4.57
CA MET A 1 -12.84 4.84 5.80
C MET A 1 -12.31 6.24 6.00
N THR A 2 -12.44 6.77 7.20
CA THR A 2 -11.90 8.09 7.54
C THR A 2 -10.43 7.99 7.96
N GLN A 3 -9.73 9.13 7.95
CA GLN A 3 -8.36 9.19 8.46
C GLN A 3 -8.29 8.74 9.92
N GLU A 4 -9.24 9.19 10.75
CA GLU A 4 -9.31 8.82 12.17
C GLU A 4 -9.44 7.31 12.35
N GLU A 5 -10.32 6.67 11.58
CA GLU A 5 -10.48 5.22 11.60
C GLU A 5 -9.19 4.51 11.20
N ALA A 6 -8.54 4.95 10.12
CA ALA A 6 -7.29 4.37 9.65
C ALA A 6 -6.18 4.50 10.69
N GLU A 7 -6.07 5.66 11.33
CA GLU A 7 -5.07 5.90 12.38
C GLU A 7 -5.31 5.04 13.62
N THR A 8 -6.58 4.92 14.01
CA THR A 8 -6.96 4.09 15.18
C THR A 8 -6.62 2.62 14.94
N ILE A 9 -6.95 2.11 13.76
CA ILE A 9 -6.74 0.71 13.41
C ILE A 9 -5.25 0.37 13.24
N SER A 10 -4.51 1.23 12.55
CA SER A 10 -3.11 0.95 12.20
C SER A 10 -2.10 1.36 13.28
N GLY A 11 -2.47 2.31 14.13
CA GLY A 11 -1.54 2.92 15.07
C GLY A 11 -0.60 3.94 14.43
N PHE A 12 -0.72 4.18 13.13
CA PHE A 12 0.07 5.20 12.42
C PHE A 12 -0.67 6.52 12.36
N LYS A 13 0.07 7.62 12.25
CA LYS A 13 -0.46 8.95 11.99
C LYS A 13 -0.19 9.33 10.54
N PHE A 14 -1.18 9.95 9.91
CA PHE A 14 -1.09 10.35 8.51
C PHE A 14 -1.24 11.86 8.37
N PRO A 15 -0.47 12.48 7.46
CA PRO A 15 -0.72 13.87 7.09
C PRO A 15 -2.09 14.03 6.43
N LEU A 16 -2.56 15.26 6.31
CA LEU A 16 -3.80 15.55 5.59
C LEU A 16 -3.65 15.27 4.10
N GLY A 17 -4.77 14.99 3.44
CA GLY A 17 -4.81 14.85 1.98
C GLY A 17 -4.73 13.42 1.48
N TRP A 18 -4.68 12.43 2.36
CA TRP A 18 -4.71 11.02 1.98
C TRP A 18 -6.13 10.50 1.89
N SER A 19 -6.36 9.59 0.93
CA SER A 19 -7.60 8.83 0.83
C SER A 19 -7.39 7.44 1.42
N PHE A 20 -8.40 6.93 2.13
CA PHE A 20 -8.33 5.63 2.81
C PHE A 20 -9.43 4.72 2.32
N ILE A 21 -9.08 3.52 1.87
CA ILE A 21 -10.01 2.57 1.25
C ILE A 21 -9.89 1.24 1.98
N PRO A 22 -10.94 0.81 2.70
CA PRO A 22 -10.88 -0.44 3.45
C PRO A 22 -11.00 -1.65 2.55
N VAL A 23 -10.39 -2.75 2.98
CA VAL A 23 -10.54 -4.08 2.38
C VAL A 23 -11.25 -4.96 3.39
N HIS A 24 -12.42 -5.48 3.00
CA HIS A 24 -13.23 -6.33 3.86
C HIS A 24 -13.04 -7.80 3.49
N ARG A 25 -12.96 -8.66 4.51
CA ARG A 25 -12.96 -10.12 4.36
C ARG A 25 -13.80 -10.71 5.48
N ARG A 26 -14.71 -11.59 5.12
CA ARG A 26 -15.58 -12.26 6.11
C ARG A 26 -16.35 -11.28 7.00
N GLY A 27 -16.75 -10.15 6.43
CA GLY A 27 -17.54 -9.15 7.15
C GLY A 27 -16.76 -8.23 8.06
N GLU A 28 -15.43 -8.32 8.08
CA GLU A 28 -14.59 -7.44 8.90
C GLU A 28 -13.53 -6.73 8.07
N VAL A 29 -12.98 -5.64 8.60
CA VAL A 29 -11.90 -4.90 7.94
C VAL A 29 -10.61 -5.70 8.12
N ALA A 30 -10.05 -6.17 7.01
CA ALA A 30 -8.81 -6.95 7.00
C ALA A 30 -7.57 -6.08 6.84
N GLY A 31 -7.73 -4.94 6.20
CA GLY A 31 -6.66 -3.99 5.92
C GLY A 31 -7.22 -2.78 5.19
N PHE A 32 -6.33 -1.92 4.74
CA PHE A 32 -6.75 -0.76 3.94
C PHE A 32 -5.62 -0.28 3.04
N PHE A 33 -6.03 0.43 1.97
CA PHE A 33 -5.10 1.18 1.13
C PHE A 33 -5.18 2.65 1.50
N CYS A 34 -4.06 3.35 1.42
CA CYS A 34 -4.07 4.80 1.44
C CYS A 34 -3.31 5.34 0.24
N THR A 35 -3.86 6.40 -0.36
CA THR A 35 -3.32 6.98 -1.60
C THR A 35 -3.27 8.49 -1.53
N GLN A 36 -2.25 9.06 -2.19
CA GLN A 36 -2.14 10.49 -2.43
C GLN A 36 -1.35 10.67 -3.72
N GLY A 37 -2.01 11.20 -4.78
CA GLY A 37 -1.39 11.28 -6.09
C GLY A 37 -1.00 9.90 -6.58
N ALA A 38 0.24 9.73 -7.01
CA ALA A 38 0.77 8.45 -7.46
C ALA A 38 1.26 7.55 -6.31
N GLU A 39 1.29 8.07 -5.10
CA GLU A 39 1.78 7.32 -3.93
C GLU A 39 0.68 6.44 -3.36
N ILE A 40 1.02 5.19 -3.08
CA ILE A 40 0.10 4.19 -2.53
C ILE A 40 0.81 3.39 -1.44
N HIS A 41 0.07 3.11 -0.38
CA HIS A 41 0.48 2.20 0.69
C HIS A 41 -0.66 1.27 1.03
N CYS A 42 -0.36 0.08 1.54
CA CYS A 42 -1.38 -0.80 2.06
C CYS A 42 -0.96 -1.33 3.43
N PHE A 43 -1.93 -1.49 4.30
CA PHE A 43 -1.72 -1.91 5.68
C PHE A 43 -2.66 -3.07 6.01
N ARG A 44 -2.10 -4.13 6.55
CA ARG A 44 -2.89 -5.23 7.09
C ARG A 44 -3.25 -4.90 8.53
N ILE A 45 -4.48 -5.22 8.92
CA ILE A 45 -4.87 -5.13 10.33
C ILE A 45 -4.15 -6.25 11.08
N PRO A 46 -3.35 -5.94 12.11
CA PRO A 46 -2.56 -6.97 12.80
C PRO A 46 -3.38 -8.12 13.38
N SER A 47 -4.60 -7.85 13.80
CA SER A 47 -5.50 -8.85 14.38
C SER A 47 -6.22 -9.70 13.35
N PHE A 48 -6.15 -9.34 12.06
CA PHE A 48 -6.80 -10.13 11.01
C PHE A 48 -5.99 -11.39 10.72
N ASP A 49 -6.65 -12.55 10.81
CA ASP A 49 -6.03 -13.83 10.53
C ASP A 49 -6.38 -14.28 9.11
N GLY A 50 -5.35 -14.63 8.34
CA GLY A 50 -5.51 -15.15 7.00
C GLY A 50 -5.08 -14.18 5.90
N HIS A 51 -5.39 -14.60 4.68
CA HIS A 51 -5.03 -13.84 3.47
C HIS A 51 -5.99 -12.66 3.30
N TRP A 52 -5.43 -11.45 3.26
CA TRP A 52 -6.27 -10.24 3.23
C TRP A 52 -6.27 -9.51 1.88
N LEU A 53 -5.18 -9.62 1.13
CA LEU A 53 -5.00 -8.86 -0.11
C LEU A 53 -5.07 -9.78 -1.32
N THR A 54 -5.97 -9.49 -2.26
CA THR A 54 -6.10 -10.26 -3.50
C THR A 54 -5.54 -9.46 -4.67
N ARG A 55 -5.24 -10.19 -5.76
CA ARG A 55 -4.84 -9.59 -7.03
C ARG A 55 -5.88 -8.59 -7.51
N GLN A 56 -7.17 -8.92 -7.38
CA GLN A 56 -8.26 -8.04 -7.81
C GLN A 56 -8.31 -6.74 -7.03
N ASP A 57 -8.09 -6.80 -5.70
CA ASP A 57 -8.03 -5.60 -4.87
C ASP A 57 -6.91 -4.69 -5.33
N LEU A 58 -5.72 -5.26 -5.49
CA LEU A 58 -4.55 -4.50 -5.90
C LEU A 58 -4.74 -3.88 -7.28
N GLU A 59 -5.24 -4.65 -8.24
CA GLU A 59 -5.52 -4.15 -9.59
C GLU A 59 -6.54 -3.02 -9.58
N ARG A 60 -7.64 -3.20 -8.86
CA ARG A 60 -8.70 -2.21 -8.77
C ARG A 60 -8.21 -0.89 -8.19
N ARG A 61 -7.32 -0.93 -7.19
CA ARG A 61 -6.83 0.27 -6.52
C ARG A 61 -5.69 0.94 -7.28
N THR A 62 -4.91 0.19 -8.04
CA THR A 62 -3.76 0.76 -8.75
C THR A 62 -4.07 1.21 -10.16
N ARG A 63 -5.06 0.60 -10.82
CA ARG A 63 -5.41 0.95 -12.21
C ARG A 63 -5.70 2.44 -12.41
N PRO A 64 -6.54 3.09 -11.60
CA PRO A 64 -6.79 4.53 -11.77
C PRO A 64 -5.54 5.38 -11.64
N ILE A 65 -4.61 4.98 -10.77
CA ILE A 65 -3.35 5.70 -10.57
C ILE A 65 -2.48 5.57 -11.81
N PHE A 66 -2.36 4.36 -12.38
CA PHE A 66 -1.62 4.16 -13.62
C PHE A 66 -2.22 4.94 -14.79
N GLU A 67 -3.55 4.98 -14.88
CA GLU A 67 -4.23 5.72 -15.94
C GLU A 67 -3.96 7.22 -15.85
N GLU A 68 -3.89 7.75 -14.65
CA GLU A 68 -3.68 9.20 -14.43
C GLU A 68 -2.20 9.59 -14.47
N TYR A 69 -1.33 8.82 -13.81
CA TYR A 69 0.07 9.20 -13.60
C TYR A 69 1.07 8.39 -14.42
N GLY A 70 0.70 7.18 -14.87
CA GLY A 70 1.59 6.29 -15.59
C GLY A 70 2.55 5.49 -14.73
N PHE A 71 2.53 5.68 -13.42
CA PHE A 71 3.41 4.97 -12.48
C PHE A 71 2.81 5.00 -11.07
N LEU A 72 3.38 4.16 -10.21
CA LEU A 72 3.11 4.16 -8.78
C LEU A 72 4.36 4.55 -8.02
N LEU A 73 4.17 5.23 -6.91
CA LEU A 73 5.23 5.50 -5.93
C LEU A 73 4.84 4.86 -4.60
N THR A 74 5.85 4.40 -3.87
CA THR A 74 5.67 4.00 -2.48
C THR A 74 6.98 4.21 -1.74
N LYS A 75 6.94 4.06 -0.43
CA LYS A 75 8.14 4.14 0.40
C LYS A 75 8.03 3.12 1.52
N VAL A 76 9.17 2.58 1.91
CA VAL A 76 9.26 1.53 2.92
C VAL A 76 10.35 1.90 3.90
N GLY A 77 10.05 1.80 5.20
CA GLY A 77 11.04 2.05 6.24
C GLY A 77 12.26 1.16 6.06
N MET A 78 13.46 1.73 6.30
CA MET A 78 14.74 1.06 6.02
C MET A 78 14.83 -0.33 6.62
N GLN A 79 14.26 -0.55 7.81
CA GLN A 79 14.35 -1.81 8.53
C GLN A 79 13.18 -2.76 8.30
N ASN A 80 12.21 -2.36 7.49
CA ASN A 80 11.03 -3.19 7.19
C ASN A 80 11.36 -4.18 6.06
N LEU A 81 12.05 -5.26 6.38
CA LEU A 81 12.50 -6.24 5.40
C LEU A 81 11.36 -6.91 4.64
N GLN A 82 10.24 -7.18 5.33
CA GLN A 82 9.06 -7.78 4.69
C GLN A 82 8.44 -6.82 3.68
N GLY A 83 8.38 -5.53 4.00
CA GLY A 83 7.88 -4.50 3.10
C GLY A 83 8.73 -4.38 1.84
N HIS A 84 10.06 -4.39 2.00
CA HIS A 84 10.99 -4.35 0.85
C HIS A 84 10.81 -5.57 -0.05
N SER A 85 10.73 -6.76 0.52
CA SER A 85 10.51 -7.99 -0.25
C SER A 85 9.19 -7.94 -1.00
N PHE A 86 8.13 -7.46 -0.34
CA PHE A 86 6.80 -7.38 -0.92
C PHE A 86 6.78 -6.45 -2.14
N VAL A 87 7.27 -5.22 -1.99
CA VAL A 87 7.21 -4.24 -3.10
C VAL A 87 8.11 -4.66 -4.26
N LYS A 88 9.30 -5.23 -3.98
CA LYS A 88 10.18 -5.74 -5.04
C LYS A 88 9.53 -6.88 -5.81
N ARG A 89 8.87 -7.80 -5.11
CA ARG A 89 8.17 -8.92 -5.72
C ARG A 89 7.04 -8.45 -6.65
N LEU A 90 6.40 -7.33 -6.33
CA LEU A 90 5.34 -6.74 -7.14
C LEU A 90 5.85 -5.96 -8.35
N GLY A 91 7.14 -5.72 -8.45
CA GLY A 91 7.74 -5.02 -9.59
C GLY A 91 8.21 -3.60 -9.30
N PHE A 92 8.19 -3.16 -8.05
CA PHE A 92 8.78 -1.88 -7.67
C PHE A 92 10.31 -1.98 -7.67
N HIS A 93 10.94 -0.87 -8.02
CA HIS A 93 12.40 -0.73 -7.94
C HIS A 93 12.75 0.53 -7.16
N ALA A 94 13.87 0.49 -6.46
CA ALA A 94 14.32 1.61 -5.65
C ALA A 94 14.76 2.76 -6.53
N ILE A 95 14.34 3.99 -6.20
CA ILE A 95 14.71 5.21 -6.92
C ILE A 95 15.45 6.21 -6.04
N GLY A 96 15.55 5.95 -4.75
CA GLY A 96 16.28 6.83 -3.82
C GLY A 96 16.07 6.39 -2.40
N GLN A 97 16.72 7.09 -1.48
CA GLN A 97 16.57 6.82 -0.05
C GLN A 97 16.99 8.03 0.77
N ASP A 98 16.51 8.08 2.00
CA ASP A 98 17.01 8.96 3.04
C ASP A 98 17.51 8.11 4.22
N ASP A 99 17.73 8.72 5.39
CA ASP A 99 18.29 8.00 6.54
C ASP A 99 17.35 6.92 7.11
N HIS A 100 16.05 7.00 6.80
CA HIS A 100 15.04 6.15 7.42
C HIS A 100 14.20 5.34 6.43
N THR A 101 14.24 5.69 5.15
CA THR A 101 13.25 5.22 4.17
C THR A 101 13.89 4.97 2.81
N ILE A 102 13.45 3.91 2.13
CA ILE A 102 13.76 3.68 0.71
C ILE A 102 12.52 4.03 -0.11
N PHE A 103 12.72 4.80 -1.18
CA PHE A 103 11.67 5.21 -2.11
C PHE A 103 11.65 4.28 -3.31
N TYR A 104 10.44 3.86 -3.70
CA TYR A 104 10.22 2.90 -4.77
C TYR A 104 9.28 3.43 -5.82
N LYS A 105 9.46 2.95 -7.05
CA LYS A 105 8.61 3.28 -8.20
C LYS A 105 8.29 2.02 -8.99
N ALA A 106 7.09 1.94 -9.54
CA ALA A 106 6.70 0.89 -10.47
C ALA A 106 5.96 1.48 -11.67
N GLU A 107 6.34 1.10 -12.89
CA GLU A 107 5.62 1.45 -14.11
C GLU A 107 4.55 0.42 -14.44
N ARG A 108 4.63 -0.75 -13.82
CA ARG A 108 3.63 -1.82 -13.90
C ARG A 108 3.82 -2.75 -12.70
N LEU A 109 2.77 -3.48 -12.36
CA LEU A 109 2.82 -4.45 -11.27
C LEU A 109 2.79 -5.88 -11.79
N ASN A 110 3.49 -6.77 -11.08
CA ASN A 110 3.45 -8.19 -11.32
C ASN A 110 2.45 -8.83 -10.34
N HIS A 111 1.16 -8.77 -10.70
CA HIS A 111 0.06 -9.26 -9.87
C HIS A 111 0.13 -10.77 -9.62
N ALA A 112 0.75 -11.52 -10.51
CA ALA A 112 0.84 -12.98 -10.39
C ALA A 112 1.74 -13.40 -9.22
N ARG A 113 2.53 -12.48 -8.68
CA ARG A 113 3.45 -12.77 -7.58
C ARG A 113 2.95 -12.28 -6.21
N LEU A 114 1.71 -11.90 -6.15
CA LEU A 114 1.09 -11.45 -4.91
C LEU A 114 0.94 -12.62 -3.85
#